data_29d290b2befce2f8c097149e26de2349
#
_entry.id   29d290b2befce2f8c097149e26de2349
#
_cell.length_a   1.000
_cell.length_b   1.000
_cell.length_c   1.000
_cell.angle_alpha   90.00
_cell.angle_beta   90.00
_cell.angle_gamma   90.00
#
_symmetry.space_group_name_H-M   'P 1'
#
loop_
_entity.id
_entity.type
_entity.pdbx_description
1 polymer ?
#
loop_
_entity_poly.entity_id
_entity_poly.type
_entity_poly.pdbx_seq_one_letter_code
_entity_poly.pdbx_strand_id
1 'polypeptide(L)'
;KAENGTVIAWHGLARTGRDMDELAAHLSARGWRVICPDTVGRGLSQWSEDPQNEYCLAFYARLARELMDGLQLRAVHWVGTSMGGAIGTVCAAGLAEPALKHRILSLTLNDNAPELSSVAIERIKTYAGSPPSFATVTELEAFFRQVYQPFGWLSDAQWRRLTETSVRRLPNGRITPHYDPAMALQLTVHPDDYLIWPHYDALNLPVLLLRGAMSDLVLPETAAEMHRRGPGGRGLLKHIEVPGCGHAPALNVLQQLEWVTDFIESV
;
A
#
# COMPACT_ATOMS: atom_id res chain seq x y z
N LYS A 1 15.50 2.60 -21.66
CA LYS A 1 14.35 3.54 -21.55
C LYS A 1 13.12 2.71 -21.28
N ALA A 2 12.28 3.14 -20.34
CA ALA A 2 10.98 2.49 -20.13
C ALA A 2 10.11 2.76 -21.36
N GLU A 3 9.66 1.70 -22.04
CA GLU A 3 8.90 1.79 -23.28
C GLU A 3 7.41 1.73 -23.04
N ASN A 4 6.97 1.13 -21.92
CA ASN A 4 5.57 0.81 -21.64
C ASN A 4 4.86 1.82 -20.71
N GLY A 5 5.57 2.78 -20.13
CA GLY A 5 5.00 3.76 -19.22
C GLY A 5 5.52 3.67 -17.78
N THR A 6 4.76 4.22 -16.84
CA THR A 6 5.18 4.31 -15.43
C THR A 6 4.15 3.68 -14.51
N VAL A 7 4.64 2.91 -13.55
CA VAL A 7 3.87 2.34 -12.43
C VAL A 7 4.33 3.01 -11.14
N ILE A 8 3.41 3.51 -10.33
CA ILE A 8 3.66 3.86 -8.93
C ILE A 8 3.24 2.65 -8.09
N ALA A 9 4.18 2.09 -7.32
CA ALA A 9 3.95 0.99 -6.41
C ALA A 9 4.10 1.48 -4.96
N TRP A 10 2.99 1.58 -4.22
CA TRP A 10 2.93 2.24 -2.91
C TRP A 10 2.67 1.23 -1.79
N HIS A 11 3.48 1.31 -0.74
CA HIS A 11 3.50 0.39 0.41
C HIS A 11 2.36 0.61 1.42
N GLY A 12 2.24 -0.30 2.38
CA GLY A 12 1.29 -0.24 3.49
C GLY A 12 1.70 0.70 4.64
N LEU A 13 0.83 0.82 5.66
CA LEU A 13 0.91 1.81 6.75
C LEU A 13 2.27 1.88 7.45
N ALA A 14 2.77 0.76 7.96
CA ALA A 14 4.00 0.67 8.76
C ALA A 14 5.17 0.04 7.97
N ARG A 15 5.17 0.22 6.64
CA ARG A 15 6.12 -0.40 5.72
C ARG A 15 6.89 0.67 4.94
N THR A 16 7.74 0.24 4.02
CA THR A 16 8.56 1.11 3.17
C THR A 16 8.37 0.76 1.70
N GLY A 17 8.78 1.64 0.79
CA GLY A 17 8.75 1.40 -0.64
C GLY A 17 9.52 0.14 -1.08
N ARG A 18 10.45 -0.34 -0.23
CA ARG A 18 11.25 -1.53 -0.50
C ARG A 18 10.45 -2.85 -0.42
N ASP A 19 9.22 -2.82 0.12
CA ASP A 19 8.30 -3.96 0.03
C ASP A 19 7.87 -4.23 -1.42
N MET A 20 7.98 -3.25 -2.29
CA MET A 20 7.62 -3.35 -3.71
C MET A 20 8.77 -3.84 -4.61
N ASP A 21 9.94 -4.18 -4.05
CA ASP A 21 11.15 -4.53 -4.81
C ASP A 21 10.94 -5.69 -5.79
N GLU A 22 10.25 -6.76 -5.38
CA GLU A 22 9.99 -7.93 -6.24
C GLU A 22 9.08 -7.55 -7.42
N LEU A 23 8.00 -6.81 -7.15
CA LEU A 23 7.11 -6.29 -8.19
C LEU A 23 7.85 -5.32 -9.11
N ALA A 24 8.64 -4.41 -8.55
CA ALA A 24 9.40 -3.43 -9.31
C ALA A 24 10.42 -4.10 -10.24
N ALA A 25 11.13 -5.11 -9.75
CA ALA A 25 12.07 -5.88 -10.56
C ALA A 25 11.37 -6.61 -11.72
N HIS A 26 10.23 -7.25 -11.42
CA HIS A 26 9.44 -7.99 -12.42
C HIS A 26 8.90 -7.06 -13.53
N LEU A 27 8.28 -5.95 -13.15
CA LEU A 27 7.75 -4.97 -14.09
C LEU A 27 8.87 -4.27 -14.89
N SER A 28 10.00 -3.94 -14.24
CA SER A 28 11.14 -3.32 -14.91
C SER A 28 11.75 -4.23 -15.96
N ALA A 29 11.81 -5.54 -15.71
CA ALA A 29 12.26 -6.52 -16.69
C ALA A 29 11.33 -6.60 -17.92
N ARG A 30 10.09 -6.13 -17.80
CA ARG A 30 9.10 -6.03 -18.89
C ARG A 30 9.02 -4.60 -19.50
N GLY A 31 9.97 -3.73 -19.20
CA GLY A 31 10.06 -2.39 -19.82
C GLY A 31 9.23 -1.30 -19.12
N TRP A 32 8.72 -1.53 -17.92
CA TRP A 32 8.02 -0.52 -17.12
C TRP A 32 8.99 0.31 -16.29
N ARG A 33 8.75 1.62 -16.17
CA ARG A 33 9.35 2.43 -15.12
C ARG A 33 8.56 2.24 -13.85
N VAL A 34 9.21 1.83 -12.74
CA VAL A 34 8.53 1.67 -11.46
C VAL A 34 9.07 2.65 -10.43
N ILE A 35 8.17 3.30 -9.70
CA ILE A 35 8.47 4.25 -8.64
C ILE A 35 7.87 3.71 -7.36
N CYS A 36 8.71 3.46 -6.36
CA CYS A 36 8.33 2.93 -5.05
C CYS A 36 8.67 3.99 -3.98
N PRO A 37 7.76 4.96 -3.73
CA PRO A 37 8.04 6.01 -2.75
C PRO A 37 8.00 5.46 -1.32
N ASP A 38 8.81 6.05 -0.44
CA ASP A 38 8.58 5.99 0.99
C ASP A 38 7.60 7.12 1.38
N THR A 39 6.49 6.79 2.00
CA THR A 39 5.55 7.80 2.52
C THR A 39 6.24 8.62 3.62
N VAL A 40 5.89 9.90 3.78
CA VAL A 40 6.34 10.72 4.90
C VAL A 40 6.23 9.96 6.24
N GLY A 41 7.28 9.98 7.04
CA GLY A 41 7.38 9.23 8.29
C GLY A 41 7.76 7.75 8.14
N ARG A 42 8.06 7.25 6.94
CA ARG A 42 8.45 5.85 6.70
C ARG A 42 9.76 5.80 5.91
N GLY A 43 10.51 4.72 6.14
CA GLY A 43 11.76 4.47 5.41
C GLY A 43 12.72 5.64 5.47
N LEU A 44 13.19 6.09 4.32
CA LEU A 44 14.15 7.18 4.20
C LEU A 44 13.49 8.57 4.04
N SER A 45 12.17 8.64 3.96
CA SER A 45 11.45 9.92 3.90
C SER A 45 11.48 10.64 5.25
N GLN A 46 11.42 11.97 5.19
CA GLN A 46 11.38 12.82 6.37
C GLN A 46 10.18 12.48 7.26
N TRP A 47 10.35 12.62 8.56
CA TRP A 47 9.24 12.55 9.52
C TRP A 47 8.47 13.86 9.50
N SER A 48 7.17 13.78 9.79
CA SER A 48 6.30 14.95 9.84
C SER A 48 6.66 15.87 11.01
N GLU A 49 6.63 17.19 10.77
CA GLU A 49 6.71 18.20 11.81
C GLU A 49 5.32 18.52 12.39
N ASP A 50 4.25 18.16 11.68
CA ASP A 50 2.84 18.30 12.10
C ASP A 50 2.06 17.00 11.91
N PRO A 51 2.35 15.94 12.70
CA PRO A 51 1.80 14.62 12.49
C PRO A 51 0.28 14.53 12.65
N GLN A 52 -0.36 15.48 13.34
CA GLN A 52 -1.81 15.55 13.47
C GLN A 52 -2.50 15.91 12.15
N ASN A 53 -1.88 16.75 11.34
CA ASN A 53 -2.46 17.24 10.07
C ASN A 53 -1.83 16.57 8.84
N GLU A 54 -0.64 15.96 8.98
CA GLU A 54 0.10 15.42 7.85
C GLU A 54 0.03 13.88 7.73
N TYR A 55 -0.33 13.16 8.79
CA TYR A 55 -0.60 11.74 8.68
C TYR A 55 -2.08 11.49 8.38
N CYS A 56 -2.48 11.78 7.14
CA CYS A 56 -3.84 11.53 6.63
C CYS A 56 -3.84 11.33 5.11
N LEU A 57 -4.90 10.68 4.59
CA LEU A 57 -5.01 10.39 3.15
C LEU A 57 -5.02 11.65 2.28
N ALA A 58 -5.63 12.74 2.75
CA ALA A 58 -5.66 14.00 2.01
C ALA A 58 -4.25 14.59 1.81
N PHE A 59 -3.42 14.54 2.85
CA PHE A 59 -2.03 14.99 2.76
C PHE A 59 -1.20 14.07 1.86
N TYR A 60 -1.37 12.76 1.98
CA TYR A 60 -0.66 11.80 1.13
C TYR A 60 -1.03 11.94 -0.35
N ALA A 61 -2.30 12.24 -0.66
CA ALA A 61 -2.72 12.53 -2.03
C ALA A 61 -2.05 13.80 -2.59
N ARG A 62 -1.89 14.85 -1.76
CA ARG A 62 -1.13 16.03 -2.13
C ARG A 62 0.34 15.70 -2.43
N LEU A 63 0.99 14.93 -1.56
CA LEU A 63 2.37 14.47 -1.80
C LEU A 63 2.49 13.60 -3.05
N ALA A 64 1.50 12.75 -3.34
CA ALA A 64 1.47 11.97 -4.57
C ALA A 64 1.39 12.88 -5.82
N ARG A 65 0.59 13.95 -5.77
CA ARG A 65 0.54 14.96 -6.83
C ARG A 65 1.89 15.65 -7.01
N GLU A 66 2.50 16.10 -5.93
CA GLU A 66 3.82 16.76 -5.96
C GLU A 66 4.92 15.83 -6.50
N LEU A 67 4.90 14.56 -6.10
CA LEU A 67 5.80 13.54 -6.65
C LEU A 67 5.60 13.38 -8.17
N MET A 68 4.36 13.24 -8.62
CA MET A 68 4.06 13.09 -10.03
C MET A 68 4.43 14.34 -10.84
N ASP A 69 4.21 15.53 -10.31
CA ASP A 69 4.56 16.80 -10.94
C ASP A 69 6.08 16.97 -11.01
N GLY A 70 6.79 16.73 -9.90
CA GLY A 70 8.26 16.81 -9.82
C GLY A 70 8.97 15.84 -10.75
N LEU A 71 8.40 14.65 -10.96
CA LEU A 71 8.91 13.63 -11.89
C LEU A 71 8.34 13.79 -13.32
N GLN A 72 7.51 14.80 -13.57
CA GLN A 72 6.86 15.08 -14.85
C GLN A 72 6.04 13.90 -15.38
N LEU A 73 5.38 13.16 -14.49
CA LEU A 73 4.53 12.03 -14.84
C LEU A 73 3.14 12.52 -15.25
N ARG A 74 2.79 12.35 -16.51
CA ARG A 74 1.46 12.76 -17.02
C ARG A 74 0.37 11.79 -16.61
N ALA A 75 0.68 10.49 -16.70
CA ALA A 75 -0.22 9.41 -16.34
C ALA A 75 0.59 8.20 -15.82
N VAL A 76 -0.02 7.42 -14.92
CA VAL A 76 0.60 6.25 -14.30
C VAL A 76 -0.42 5.14 -14.08
N HIS A 77 0.04 3.90 -14.01
CA HIS A 77 -0.67 2.82 -13.35
C HIS A 77 -0.33 2.84 -11.86
N TRP A 78 -1.29 2.52 -11.00
CA TRP A 78 -1.09 2.55 -9.55
C TRP A 78 -1.27 1.16 -8.95
N VAL A 79 -0.28 0.70 -8.19
CA VAL A 79 -0.37 -0.51 -7.38
C VAL A 79 -0.18 -0.11 -5.92
N GLY A 80 -1.20 -0.29 -5.10
CA GLY A 80 -1.14 0.10 -3.70
C GLY A 80 -1.48 -1.05 -2.76
N THR A 81 -0.57 -1.30 -1.79
CA THR A 81 -0.83 -2.26 -0.72
C THR A 81 -1.46 -1.54 0.46
N SER A 82 -2.62 -2.02 0.95
CA SER A 82 -3.25 -1.48 2.15
C SER A 82 -3.40 0.05 2.06
N MET A 83 -2.79 0.83 2.97
CA MET A 83 -2.75 2.30 2.90
C MET A 83 -2.40 2.83 1.51
N GLY A 84 -1.44 2.21 0.81
CA GLY A 84 -1.07 2.60 -0.56
C GLY A 84 -2.22 2.46 -1.55
N GLY A 85 -3.11 1.49 -1.34
CA GLY A 85 -4.36 1.32 -2.10
C GLY A 85 -5.38 2.41 -1.78
N ALA A 86 -5.52 2.79 -0.50
CA ALA A 86 -6.39 3.90 -0.09
C ALA A 86 -5.91 5.23 -0.68
N ILE A 87 -4.59 5.52 -0.64
CA ILE A 87 -4.01 6.70 -1.30
C ILE A 87 -4.32 6.70 -2.80
N GLY A 88 -4.10 5.57 -3.49
CA GLY A 88 -4.42 5.43 -4.91
C GLY A 88 -5.90 5.67 -5.23
N THR A 89 -6.80 5.18 -4.38
CA THR A 89 -8.25 5.40 -4.51
C THR A 89 -8.60 6.89 -4.40
N VAL A 90 -8.05 7.59 -3.40
CA VAL A 90 -8.28 9.02 -3.20
C VAL A 90 -7.72 9.84 -4.36
N CYS A 91 -6.50 9.51 -4.83
CA CYS A 91 -5.87 10.14 -5.98
C CYS A 91 -6.69 9.96 -7.27
N ALA A 92 -7.09 8.72 -7.57
CA ALA A 92 -7.81 8.38 -8.79
C ALA A 92 -9.23 8.97 -8.83
N ALA A 93 -9.88 9.09 -7.68
CA ALA A 93 -11.18 9.74 -7.56
C ALA A 93 -11.12 11.25 -7.87
N GLY A 94 -9.99 11.89 -7.54
CA GLY A 94 -9.78 13.33 -7.76
C GLY A 94 -10.71 14.23 -6.93
N LEU A 95 -11.30 13.71 -5.84
CA LEU A 95 -12.16 14.51 -4.96
C LEU A 95 -11.35 15.41 -4.04
N ALA A 96 -10.26 14.90 -3.48
CA ALA A 96 -9.34 15.67 -2.63
C ALA A 96 -8.30 16.44 -3.47
N GLU A 97 -7.82 15.85 -4.57
CA GLU A 97 -6.81 16.43 -5.47
C GLU A 97 -7.32 16.36 -6.94
N PRO A 98 -8.12 17.35 -7.40
CA PRO A 98 -8.71 17.31 -8.75
C PRO A 98 -7.69 17.23 -9.88
N ALA A 99 -6.46 17.72 -9.65
CA ALA A 99 -5.37 17.64 -10.61
C ALA A 99 -4.89 16.20 -10.90
N LEU A 100 -5.22 15.23 -10.05
CA LEU A 100 -4.90 13.81 -10.25
C LEU A 100 -5.98 13.05 -11.01
N LYS A 101 -7.19 13.60 -11.09
CA LYS A 101 -8.25 12.99 -11.87
C LYS A 101 -7.78 12.77 -13.32
N HIS A 102 -7.96 11.57 -13.83
CA HIS A 102 -7.50 11.14 -15.16
C HIS A 102 -5.97 10.94 -15.32
N ARG A 103 -5.18 11.10 -14.25
CA ARG A 103 -3.74 10.77 -14.29
C ARG A 103 -3.44 9.35 -13.82
N ILE A 104 -4.40 8.69 -13.19
CA ILE A 104 -4.31 7.26 -12.83
C ILE A 104 -5.06 6.47 -13.91
N LEU A 105 -4.34 5.61 -14.63
CA LEU A 105 -4.87 4.82 -15.75
C LEU A 105 -5.56 3.56 -15.28
N SER A 106 -4.98 2.88 -14.30
CA SER A 106 -5.55 1.72 -13.62
C SER A 106 -5.12 1.68 -12.16
N LEU A 107 -5.90 1.01 -11.33
CA LEU A 107 -5.67 0.92 -9.89
C LEU A 107 -5.67 -0.55 -9.45
N THR A 108 -4.54 -1.03 -8.90
CA THR A 108 -4.48 -2.30 -8.19
C THR A 108 -4.55 -2.06 -6.69
N LEU A 109 -5.55 -2.63 -6.05
CA LEU A 109 -5.78 -2.64 -4.61
C LEU A 109 -5.27 -3.98 -4.05
N ASN A 110 -4.06 -3.98 -3.51
CA ASN A 110 -3.54 -5.16 -2.83
C ASN A 110 -4.01 -5.16 -1.38
N ASP A 111 -5.03 -5.93 -1.13
CA ASP A 111 -5.75 -6.09 0.15
C ASP A 111 -6.15 -4.76 0.78
N ASN A 112 -6.81 -3.93 -0.02
CA ASN A 112 -7.45 -2.69 0.41
C ASN A 112 -8.86 -2.57 -0.17
N ALA A 113 -9.74 -1.90 0.57
CA ALA A 113 -11.13 -1.67 0.20
C ALA A 113 -11.58 -0.28 0.67
N PRO A 114 -12.72 0.24 0.17
CA PRO A 114 -13.29 1.52 0.60
C PRO A 114 -13.70 1.58 2.06
N GLU A 115 -13.85 0.44 2.69
CA GLU A 115 -14.14 0.28 4.11
C GLU A 115 -13.33 -0.90 4.64
N LEU A 116 -12.62 -0.69 5.73
CA LEU A 116 -11.81 -1.70 6.38
C LEU A 116 -12.48 -2.18 7.68
N SER A 117 -12.22 -3.43 8.07
CA SER A 117 -12.71 -4.00 9.31
C SER A 117 -12.34 -3.14 10.52
N SER A 118 -13.35 -2.66 11.25
CA SER A 118 -13.15 -1.88 12.48
C SER A 118 -12.36 -2.67 13.54
N VAL A 119 -12.60 -3.96 13.63
CA VAL A 119 -11.89 -4.86 14.56
C VAL A 119 -10.39 -4.92 14.22
N ALA A 120 -10.07 -5.02 12.93
CA ALA A 120 -8.67 -5.04 12.50
C ALA A 120 -8.01 -3.66 12.70
N ILE A 121 -8.72 -2.56 12.44
CA ILE A 121 -8.22 -1.20 12.71
C ILE A 121 -7.94 -1.01 14.20
N GLU A 122 -8.85 -1.39 15.09
CA GLU A 122 -8.62 -1.30 16.54
C GLU A 122 -7.39 -2.13 16.97
N ARG A 123 -7.22 -3.33 16.41
CA ARG A 123 -6.00 -4.12 16.64
C ARG A 123 -4.73 -3.39 16.18
N ILE A 124 -4.74 -2.76 15.00
CA ILE A 124 -3.60 -2.01 14.48
C ILE A 124 -3.24 -0.83 15.42
N LYS A 125 -4.24 -0.12 15.94
CA LYS A 125 -4.04 0.97 16.90
C LYS A 125 -3.24 0.53 18.13
N THR A 126 -3.39 -0.70 18.60
CA THR A 126 -2.72 -1.18 19.81
C THR A 126 -1.21 -1.24 19.71
N TYR A 127 -0.65 -1.41 18.50
CA TYR A 127 0.81 -1.57 18.32
C TYR A 127 1.47 -0.53 17.42
N ALA A 128 0.71 0.13 16.53
CA ALA A 128 1.27 1.02 15.53
C ALA A 128 2.00 2.24 16.15
N GLY A 129 1.48 2.81 17.23
CA GLY A 129 2.08 3.94 17.94
C GLY A 129 3.23 3.59 18.89
N SER A 130 3.53 2.30 19.08
CA SER A 130 4.53 1.83 20.04
C SER A 130 5.36 0.70 19.46
N PRO A 131 6.20 0.97 18.43
CA PRO A 131 7.01 -0.05 17.83
C PRO A 131 8.00 -0.65 18.84
N PRO A 132 8.16 -1.98 18.85
CA PRO A 132 9.11 -2.64 19.75
C PRO A 132 10.56 -2.31 19.38
N SER A 133 11.47 -2.49 20.33
CA SER A 133 12.91 -2.37 20.07
C SER A 133 13.65 -3.64 20.47
N PHE A 134 14.71 -3.95 19.72
CA PHE A 134 15.46 -5.20 19.80
C PHE A 134 16.95 -4.93 19.97
N ALA A 135 17.71 -5.92 20.48
CA ALA A 135 19.16 -5.83 20.57
C ALA A 135 19.83 -6.11 19.21
N THR A 136 19.24 -6.99 18.40
CA THR A 136 19.82 -7.47 17.14
C THR A 136 18.82 -7.44 15.99
N VAL A 137 19.33 -7.40 14.75
CA VAL A 137 18.52 -7.53 13.53
C VAL A 137 17.84 -8.89 13.45
N THR A 138 18.48 -9.94 13.97
CA THR A 138 17.91 -11.30 14.02
C THR A 138 16.64 -11.36 14.88
N GLU A 139 16.63 -10.64 16.01
CA GLU A 139 15.42 -10.56 16.85
C GLU A 139 14.30 -9.79 16.15
N LEU A 140 14.62 -8.72 15.43
CA LEU A 140 13.65 -7.98 14.61
C LEU A 140 13.11 -8.86 13.47
N GLU A 141 13.96 -9.66 12.81
CA GLU A 141 13.51 -10.60 11.77
C GLU A 141 12.54 -11.64 12.34
N ALA A 142 12.86 -12.21 13.50
CA ALA A 142 11.98 -13.18 14.17
C ALA A 142 10.61 -12.55 14.50
N PHE A 143 10.60 -11.31 14.96
CA PHE A 143 9.38 -10.53 15.17
C PHE A 143 8.61 -10.31 13.88
N PHE A 144 9.26 -9.90 12.79
CA PHE A 144 8.60 -9.70 11.50
C PHE A 144 8.03 -10.98 10.92
N ARG A 145 8.73 -12.10 11.03
CA ARG A 145 8.23 -13.43 10.62
C ARG A 145 6.93 -13.81 11.34
N GLN A 146 6.78 -13.38 12.58
CA GLN A 146 5.55 -13.60 13.36
C GLN A 146 4.44 -12.63 12.95
N VAL A 147 4.72 -11.34 12.92
CA VAL A 147 3.71 -10.28 12.68
C VAL A 147 3.23 -10.27 11.24
N TYR A 148 4.14 -10.51 10.29
CA TYR A 148 3.85 -10.50 8.84
C TYR A 148 3.66 -11.90 8.26
N GLN A 149 3.45 -12.91 9.09
CA GLN A 149 3.07 -14.25 8.63
C GLN A 149 1.87 -14.22 7.66
N PRO A 150 0.85 -13.34 7.82
CA PRO A 150 -0.24 -13.22 6.89
C PRO A 150 0.14 -12.74 5.46
N PHE A 151 1.35 -12.24 5.24
CA PHE A 151 1.84 -11.87 3.90
C PHE A 151 1.93 -13.07 2.94
N GLY A 152 1.86 -14.30 3.48
CA GLY A 152 1.99 -15.53 2.75
C GLY A 152 3.42 -16.06 2.80
N TRP A 153 3.79 -16.86 1.81
CA TRP A 153 5.11 -17.47 1.77
C TRP A 153 6.19 -16.46 1.35
N LEU A 154 7.25 -16.34 2.16
CA LEU A 154 8.49 -15.65 1.82
C LEU A 154 9.68 -16.60 2.06
N SER A 155 10.67 -16.57 1.17
CA SER A 155 11.95 -17.24 1.37
C SER A 155 12.76 -16.56 2.49
N ASP A 156 13.76 -17.26 3.04
CA ASP A 156 14.66 -16.68 4.04
C ASP A 156 15.40 -15.44 3.52
N ALA A 157 15.74 -15.41 2.24
CA ALA A 157 16.35 -14.24 1.60
C ALA A 157 15.39 -13.05 1.55
N GLN A 158 14.10 -13.28 1.28
CA GLN A 158 13.07 -12.24 1.26
C GLN A 158 12.79 -11.73 2.69
N TRP A 159 12.70 -12.60 3.69
CA TRP A 159 12.58 -12.19 5.10
C TRP A 159 13.74 -11.32 5.56
N ARG A 160 14.97 -11.72 5.20
CA ARG A 160 16.17 -10.92 5.52
C ARG A 160 16.12 -9.56 4.85
N ARG A 161 15.82 -9.50 3.55
CA ARG A 161 15.68 -8.23 2.82
C ARG A 161 14.60 -7.33 3.43
N LEU A 162 13.41 -7.87 3.69
CA LEU A 162 12.31 -7.15 4.33
C LEU A 162 12.76 -6.54 5.67
N THR A 163 13.54 -7.29 6.46
CA THR A 163 14.07 -6.80 7.74
C THR A 163 15.12 -5.72 7.55
N GLU A 164 16.13 -5.95 6.70
CA GLU A 164 17.23 -5.02 6.45
C GLU A 164 16.74 -3.68 5.89
N THR A 165 15.68 -3.69 5.08
CA THR A 165 15.09 -2.48 4.47
C THR A 165 14.08 -1.78 5.38
N SER A 166 13.75 -2.37 6.53
CA SER A 166 12.76 -1.84 7.48
C SER A 166 13.34 -1.61 8.88
N VAL A 167 14.67 -1.62 9.02
CA VAL A 167 15.35 -1.44 10.30
C VAL A 167 15.83 0.00 10.50
N ARG A 168 15.64 0.52 11.70
CA ARG A 168 16.20 1.79 12.16
C ARG A 168 16.98 1.57 13.46
N ARG A 169 18.15 2.22 13.57
CA ARG A 169 18.94 2.21 14.80
C ARG A 169 18.53 3.39 15.68
N LEU A 170 18.29 3.12 16.95
CA LEU A 170 18.01 4.10 17.98
C LEU A 170 19.31 4.67 18.59
N PRO A 171 19.29 5.85 19.24
CA PRO A 171 20.48 6.44 19.87
C PRO A 171 21.13 5.56 20.95
N ASN A 172 20.36 4.68 21.61
CA ASN A 172 20.85 3.73 22.60
C ASN A 172 21.45 2.45 21.98
N GLY A 173 21.61 2.41 20.65
CA GLY A 173 22.16 1.28 19.91
C GLY A 173 21.16 0.14 19.60
N ARG A 174 19.97 0.16 20.20
CA ARG A 174 18.90 -0.78 19.88
C ARG A 174 18.33 -0.50 18.48
N ILE A 175 17.60 -1.44 17.94
CA ILE A 175 16.96 -1.32 16.63
C ILE A 175 15.44 -1.44 16.76
N THR A 176 14.71 -0.84 15.82
CA THR A 176 13.26 -0.80 15.78
C THR A 176 12.80 -0.80 14.31
N PRO A 177 11.53 -1.13 14.02
CA PRO A 177 10.97 -0.88 12.69
C PRO A 177 11.16 0.57 12.22
N HIS A 178 11.35 0.76 10.90
CA HIS A 178 11.72 2.05 10.32
C HIS A 178 10.50 2.88 9.93
N TYR A 179 9.75 3.34 10.92
CA TYR A 179 8.67 4.30 10.73
C TYR A 179 8.53 5.23 11.94
N ASP A 180 7.90 6.39 11.75
CA ASP A 180 7.54 7.31 12.83
C ASP A 180 6.34 6.76 13.59
N PRO A 181 6.44 6.51 14.92
CA PRO A 181 5.31 6.07 15.73
C PRO A 181 4.11 7.01 15.69
N ALA A 182 4.34 8.32 15.48
CA ALA A 182 3.28 9.31 15.39
C ALA A 182 2.34 9.09 14.19
N MET A 183 2.73 8.25 13.21
CA MET A 183 1.83 7.90 12.10
C MET A 183 0.55 7.18 12.56
N ALA A 184 0.54 6.61 13.76
CA ALA A 184 -0.66 6.03 14.36
C ALA A 184 -1.75 7.07 14.66
N LEU A 185 -1.41 8.36 14.73
CA LEU A 185 -2.38 9.47 14.84
C LEU A 185 -3.36 9.48 13.67
N GLN A 186 -2.98 9.00 12.48
CA GLN A 186 -3.92 8.83 11.38
C GLN A 186 -5.17 8.04 11.80
N LEU A 187 -5.00 6.99 12.59
CA LEU A 187 -6.10 6.11 12.99
C LEU A 187 -6.99 6.69 14.11
N THR A 188 -6.55 7.75 14.78
CA THR A 188 -7.26 8.36 15.91
C THR A 188 -7.74 9.77 15.62
N VAL A 189 -6.97 10.56 14.88
CA VAL A 189 -7.31 11.94 14.49
C VAL A 189 -8.13 11.96 13.20
N HIS A 190 -7.88 11.00 12.29
CA HIS A 190 -8.57 10.86 11.00
C HIS A 190 -9.26 9.49 10.89
N PRO A 191 -10.24 9.17 11.79
CA PRO A 191 -10.83 7.84 11.86
C PRO A 191 -11.57 7.44 10.56
N ASP A 192 -12.03 8.42 9.79
CA ASP A 192 -12.77 8.21 8.53
C ASP A 192 -11.87 8.00 7.31
N ASP A 193 -10.55 8.09 7.46
CA ASP A 193 -9.59 7.90 6.36
C ASP A 193 -9.71 6.52 5.68
N TYR A 194 -10.26 5.53 6.38
CA TYR A 194 -10.49 4.20 5.83
C TYR A 194 -11.98 3.87 5.65
N LEU A 195 -12.82 4.94 5.52
CA LEU A 195 -14.22 4.86 5.10
C LEU A 195 -14.43 5.77 3.88
N ILE A 196 -13.94 5.31 2.72
CA ILE A 196 -13.78 6.13 1.51
C ILE A 196 -14.71 5.70 0.36
N TRP A 197 -15.90 5.19 0.66
CA TRP A 197 -16.89 4.81 -0.34
C TRP A 197 -17.19 5.91 -1.37
N PRO A 198 -17.31 7.21 -1.00
CA PRO A 198 -17.52 8.26 -1.99
C PRO A 198 -16.40 8.35 -3.03
N HIS A 199 -15.14 8.11 -2.62
CA HIS A 199 -13.99 8.07 -3.54
C HIS A 199 -14.08 6.85 -4.46
N TYR A 200 -14.37 5.68 -3.91
CA TYR A 200 -14.52 4.46 -4.71
C TYR A 200 -15.65 4.59 -5.74
N ASP A 201 -16.81 5.12 -5.34
CA ASP A 201 -17.95 5.32 -6.22
C ASP A 201 -17.66 6.29 -7.38
N ALA A 202 -16.77 7.25 -7.15
CA ALA A 202 -16.33 8.23 -8.16
C ALA A 202 -15.31 7.67 -9.16
N LEU A 203 -14.70 6.50 -8.90
CA LEU A 203 -13.74 5.89 -9.80
C LEU A 203 -14.39 5.50 -11.14
N ASN A 204 -13.77 5.90 -12.24
CA ASN A 204 -14.18 5.52 -13.58
C ASN A 204 -12.96 5.03 -14.39
N LEU A 205 -12.28 4.02 -13.86
CA LEU A 205 -11.10 3.38 -14.44
C LEU A 205 -11.08 1.90 -14.03
N PRO A 206 -10.31 1.06 -14.75
CA PRO A 206 -10.13 -0.34 -14.39
C PRO A 206 -9.50 -0.49 -13.01
N VAL A 207 -10.06 -1.40 -12.20
CA VAL A 207 -9.59 -1.73 -10.85
C VAL A 207 -9.33 -3.23 -10.74
N LEU A 208 -8.18 -3.61 -10.20
CA LEU A 208 -7.87 -4.96 -9.74
C LEU A 208 -7.89 -4.99 -8.21
N LEU A 209 -8.75 -5.82 -7.63
CA LEU A 209 -8.69 -6.17 -6.22
C LEU A 209 -7.97 -7.52 -6.06
N LEU A 210 -6.84 -7.52 -5.38
CA LEU A 210 -6.20 -8.72 -4.85
C LEU A 210 -6.54 -8.80 -3.36
N ARG A 211 -7.44 -9.71 -2.98
CA ARG A 211 -7.82 -9.91 -1.59
C ARG A 211 -7.13 -11.15 -1.04
N GLY A 212 -6.42 -11.04 0.09
CA GLY A 212 -5.95 -12.23 0.79
C GLY A 212 -7.14 -13.11 1.20
N ALA A 213 -7.13 -14.39 0.85
CA ALA A 213 -8.26 -15.30 1.16
C ALA A 213 -8.56 -15.39 2.66
N MET A 214 -7.55 -15.13 3.50
CA MET A 214 -7.65 -15.10 4.97
C MET A 214 -7.58 -13.66 5.52
N SER A 215 -7.80 -12.63 4.69
CA SER A 215 -7.77 -11.25 5.15
C SER A 215 -8.86 -10.97 6.17
N ASP A 216 -8.45 -10.41 7.30
CA ASP A 216 -9.33 -9.92 8.35
C ASP A 216 -9.55 -8.40 8.26
N LEU A 217 -8.85 -7.74 7.33
CA LEU A 217 -8.97 -6.29 7.09
C LEU A 217 -9.98 -5.98 5.98
N VAL A 218 -9.87 -6.68 4.84
CA VAL A 218 -10.85 -6.62 3.74
C VAL A 218 -11.81 -7.80 3.88
N LEU A 219 -13.01 -7.54 4.38
CA LEU A 219 -14.00 -8.58 4.61
C LEU A 219 -14.67 -9.03 3.31
N PRO A 220 -15.12 -10.29 3.20
CA PRO A 220 -15.81 -10.79 2.02
C PRO A 220 -17.04 -9.96 1.64
N GLU A 221 -17.81 -9.50 2.63
CA GLU A 221 -18.98 -8.65 2.44
C GLU A 221 -18.63 -7.28 1.86
N THR A 222 -17.51 -6.68 2.26
CA THR A 222 -17.00 -5.43 1.68
C THR A 222 -16.59 -5.65 0.22
N ALA A 223 -15.87 -6.75 -0.07
CA ALA A 223 -15.51 -7.09 -1.45
C ALA A 223 -16.77 -7.33 -2.31
N ALA A 224 -17.79 -7.99 -1.78
CA ALA A 224 -19.07 -8.16 -2.46
C ALA A 224 -19.79 -6.82 -2.73
N GLU A 225 -19.72 -5.87 -1.80
CA GLU A 225 -20.26 -4.52 -2.01
C GLU A 225 -19.51 -3.75 -3.08
N MET A 226 -18.18 -3.89 -3.15
CA MET A 226 -17.35 -3.30 -4.23
C MET A 226 -17.80 -3.75 -5.62
N HIS A 227 -18.29 -4.98 -5.79
CA HIS A 227 -18.84 -5.46 -7.06
C HIS A 227 -20.16 -4.78 -7.45
N ARG A 228 -20.92 -4.25 -6.50
CA ARG A 228 -22.20 -3.58 -6.75
C ARG A 228 -22.07 -2.08 -6.97
N ARG A 229 -20.97 -1.48 -6.55
CA ARG A 229 -20.75 -0.02 -6.53
C ARG A 229 -19.56 0.39 -7.39
N GLY A 230 -19.45 1.68 -7.64
CA GLY A 230 -18.32 2.29 -8.29
C GLY A 230 -17.86 1.55 -9.55
N PRO A 231 -16.58 1.22 -9.69
CA PRO A 231 -16.06 0.46 -10.83
C PRO A 231 -16.68 -0.93 -10.93
N GLY A 232 -17.03 -1.60 -9.82
CA GLY A 232 -17.67 -2.92 -9.86
C GLY A 232 -19.05 -2.86 -10.54
N GLY A 233 -19.89 -1.91 -10.17
CA GLY A 233 -21.21 -1.70 -10.81
C GLY A 233 -21.13 -1.31 -12.29
N ARG A 234 -19.95 -0.88 -12.77
CA ARG A 234 -19.67 -0.54 -14.17
C ARG A 234 -18.94 -1.66 -14.94
N GLY A 235 -18.68 -2.81 -14.31
CA GLY A 235 -17.94 -3.91 -14.94
C GLY A 235 -16.43 -3.65 -15.08
N LEU A 236 -15.88 -2.73 -14.33
CA LEU A 236 -14.46 -2.34 -14.36
C LEU A 236 -13.64 -2.94 -13.21
N LEU A 237 -14.24 -3.76 -12.34
CA LEU A 237 -13.56 -4.42 -11.22
C LEU A 237 -13.24 -5.88 -11.59
N LYS A 238 -11.94 -6.21 -11.59
CA LYS A 238 -11.45 -7.59 -11.54
C LYS A 238 -11.10 -7.92 -10.09
N HIS A 239 -11.55 -9.06 -9.59
CA HIS A 239 -11.28 -9.49 -8.21
C HIS A 239 -10.61 -10.87 -8.22
N ILE A 240 -9.54 -11.01 -7.45
CA ILE A 240 -8.79 -12.26 -7.27
C ILE A 240 -8.62 -12.51 -5.79
N GLU A 241 -9.10 -13.65 -5.31
CA GLU A 241 -8.78 -14.18 -3.98
C GLU A 241 -7.38 -14.78 -4.01
N VAL A 242 -6.48 -14.30 -3.17
CA VAL A 242 -5.09 -14.76 -3.12
C VAL A 242 -4.96 -15.87 -2.06
N PRO A 243 -4.79 -17.15 -2.47
CA PRO A 243 -4.75 -18.26 -1.53
C PRO A 243 -3.51 -18.19 -0.64
N GLY A 244 -3.65 -18.64 0.63
CA GLY A 244 -2.54 -18.71 1.59
C GLY A 244 -2.07 -17.37 2.14
N CYS A 245 -2.77 -16.28 1.81
CA CYS A 245 -2.47 -14.94 2.30
C CYS A 245 -3.63 -14.36 3.11
N GLY A 246 -3.26 -13.58 4.13
CA GLY A 246 -4.14 -12.64 4.83
C GLY A 246 -3.81 -11.21 4.41
N HIS A 247 -3.77 -10.29 5.39
CA HIS A 247 -3.42 -8.89 5.12
C HIS A 247 -1.90 -8.66 5.26
N ALA A 248 -1.23 -8.35 4.16
CA ALA A 248 -1.62 -8.33 2.76
C ALA A 248 -0.68 -9.23 1.94
N PRO A 249 -1.11 -9.78 0.77
CA PRO A 249 -0.21 -10.53 -0.10
C PRO A 249 1.09 -9.78 -0.38
N ALA A 250 2.24 -10.47 -0.28
CA ALA A 250 3.56 -9.84 -0.38
C ALA A 250 3.94 -9.42 -1.81
N LEU A 251 3.19 -9.81 -2.84
CA LEU A 251 3.50 -9.59 -4.26
C LEU A 251 4.93 -10.05 -4.61
N ASN A 252 5.30 -11.25 -4.14
CA ASN A 252 6.67 -11.76 -4.21
C ASN A 252 6.78 -13.11 -4.93
N VAL A 253 5.66 -13.71 -5.31
CA VAL A 253 5.63 -14.96 -6.07
C VAL A 253 5.12 -14.71 -7.48
N LEU A 254 5.64 -15.48 -8.45
CA LEU A 254 5.40 -15.25 -9.88
C LEU A 254 3.92 -15.08 -10.21
N GLN A 255 3.05 -15.91 -9.65
CA GLN A 255 1.61 -15.84 -9.92
C GLN A 255 0.99 -14.47 -9.52
N GLN A 256 1.38 -13.92 -8.36
CA GLN A 256 0.89 -12.61 -7.90
C GLN A 256 1.44 -11.49 -8.78
N LEU A 257 2.71 -11.58 -9.17
CA LEU A 257 3.36 -10.63 -10.04
C LEU A 257 2.70 -10.59 -11.43
N GLU A 258 2.38 -11.76 -11.98
CA GLU A 258 1.71 -11.87 -13.28
C GLU A 258 0.27 -11.35 -13.23
N TRP A 259 -0.50 -11.61 -12.18
CA TRP A 259 -1.84 -11.02 -12.06
C TRP A 259 -1.83 -9.49 -12.14
N VAL A 260 -0.85 -8.85 -11.49
CA VAL A 260 -0.69 -7.39 -11.54
C VAL A 260 -0.24 -6.94 -12.93
N THR A 261 0.73 -7.64 -13.52
CA THR A 261 1.29 -7.28 -14.82
C THR A 261 0.28 -7.45 -15.94
N ASP A 262 -0.39 -8.61 -16.02
CA ASP A 262 -1.43 -8.88 -17.01
C ASP A 262 -2.57 -7.86 -16.92
N PHE A 263 -2.93 -7.45 -15.70
CA PHE A 263 -3.93 -6.41 -15.52
C PHE A 263 -3.46 -5.06 -16.07
N ILE A 264 -2.25 -4.64 -15.73
CA ILE A 264 -1.68 -3.36 -16.22
C ILE A 264 -1.56 -3.37 -17.76
N GLU A 265 -1.11 -4.48 -18.34
CA GLU A 265 -0.91 -4.63 -19.79
C GLU A 265 -2.24 -4.79 -20.56
N SER A 266 -3.36 -5.06 -19.88
CA SER A 266 -4.69 -5.16 -20.49
C SER A 266 -5.44 -3.83 -20.60
N VAL A 267 -4.87 -2.74 -20.07
CA VAL A 267 -5.51 -1.39 -19.98
C VAL A 267 -4.87 -0.34 -20.97
#